data_c1f846cbc47d90d681ba6e1ee4e2dbbe
#
_entry.id   c1f846cbc47d90d681ba6e1ee4e2dbbe
#
_cell.length_a   1.000
_cell.length_b   1.000
_cell.length_c   1.000
_cell.angle_alpha   90.00
_cell.angle_beta   90.00
_cell.angle_gamma   90.00
#
_symmetry.space_group_name_H-M   'P 1'
#
loop_
_entity.id
_entity.type
_entity.pdbx_description
1 polymer ?
#
loop_
_entity_poly.entity_id
_entity_poly.type
_entity_poly.pdbx_seq_one_letter_code
_entity_poly.pdbx_strand_id
1 'polypeptide(L)'
;MHVLITGGAGFIGANFVHQTLVRYPDATVTVLDKLTYAGNKGSLADVDDRVTLVVGDIAEADVVDPLVAQADVVVHFAAESHNDNSLRDPSPFIQTNLVGTFTLLEAVRRHKVRFHHISTDEVYGDLELDDPAKFEPTTPYNPSSPYSSSKAGSDLLVRAWVRSFGVEATISNCSNNYGPYQHIEKFIPRQITNLIDGVRPRLYGAGQNVSDWIHVLDHNDAVWDIIDKGRIGETYLIGADGEKNNKEVVELILELMGHAPDDYEHVADRPGHDMRYAIDNSKLVAELGWTPRFTDFRSGLQATIDWYRSNEAWWRPLKAEVEATYAAQGQ
;
A
#
# COMPACT_ATOMS: atom_id res chain seq x y z
N MET A 1 17.33 -0.37 18.24
CA MET A 1 17.09 -0.15 16.79
C MET A 1 16.20 1.06 16.62
N HIS A 2 16.62 2.01 15.79
CA HIS A 2 15.82 3.18 15.43
C HIS A 2 15.29 3.01 13.99
N VAL A 3 13.98 2.98 13.84
CA VAL A 3 13.30 2.78 12.56
C VAL A 3 12.68 4.12 12.11
N LEU A 4 13.08 4.61 10.95
CA LEU A 4 12.42 5.73 10.29
C LEU A 4 11.41 5.17 9.27
N ILE A 5 10.14 5.49 9.47
CA ILE A 5 9.03 5.05 8.61
C ILE A 5 8.47 6.28 7.91
N THR A 6 8.65 6.38 6.59
CA THR A 6 8.01 7.45 5.82
C THR A 6 6.62 7.01 5.37
N GLY A 7 5.65 7.92 5.38
CA GLY A 7 4.26 7.57 5.08
C GLY A 7 3.57 6.75 6.17
N GLY A 8 4.09 6.82 7.40
CA GLY A 8 3.61 6.01 8.51
C GLY A 8 2.25 6.42 9.10
N ALA A 9 1.67 7.54 8.66
CA ALA A 9 0.29 7.91 8.98
C ALA A 9 -0.73 7.46 7.90
N GLY A 10 -0.25 6.88 6.79
CA GLY A 10 -1.07 6.25 5.75
C GLY A 10 -1.46 4.81 6.11
N PHE A 11 -2.26 4.17 5.25
CA PHE A 11 -2.83 2.85 5.48
C PHE A 11 -1.79 1.76 5.84
N ILE A 12 -0.91 1.41 4.90
CA ILE A 12 0.05 0.32 5.10
C ILE A 12 1.09 0.71 6.14
N GLY A 13 1.58 1.96 6.08
CA GLY A 13 2.57 2.48 7.00
C GLY A 13 2.11 2.52 8.45
N ALA A 14 0.86 2.90 8.75
CA ALA A 14 0.31 2.89 10.10
C ALA A 14 0.25 1.47 10.68
N ASN A 15 -0.26 0.51 9.91
CA ASN A 15 -0.22 -0.90 10.31
C ASN A 15 1.22 -1.38 10.55
N PHE A 16 2.18 -0.94 9.72
CA PHE A 16 3.59 -1.28 9.90
C PHE A 16 4.17 -0.69 11.19
N VAL A 17 3.80 0.56 11.55
CA VAL A 17 4.17 1.16 12.83
C VAL A 17 3.67 0.30 13.99
N HIS A 18 2.37 -0.05 14.03
CA HIS A 18 1.79 -0.89 15.07
C HIS A 18 2.49 -2.25 15.17
N GLN A 19 2.70 -2.95 14.04
CA GLN A 19 3.39 -4.24 14.02
C GLN A 19 4.86 -4.13 14.42
N THR A 20 5.56 -3.04 14.06
CA THR A 20 6.94 -2.79 14.49
C THR A 20 7.05 -2.73 16.01
N LEU A 21 6.14 -2.00 16.66
CA LEU A 21 6.14 -1.85 18.11
C LEU A 21 5.77 -3.14 18.86
N VAL A 22 5.06 -4.08 18.20
CA VAL A 22 4.79 -5.42 18.72
C VAL A 22 5.98 -6.36 18.50
N ARG A 23 6.56 -6.36 17.29
CA ARG A 23 7.69 -7.23 16.92
C ARG A 23 8.99 -6.83 17.65
N TYR A 24 9.21 -5.52 17.81
CA TYR A 24 10.38 -4.93 18.44
C TYR A 24 9.97 -3.94 19.53
N PRO A 25 9.59 -4.42 20.72
CA PRO A 25 9.08 -3.55 21.79
C PRO A 25 10.01 -2.44 22.24
N ASP A 26 11.34 -2.65 22.08
CA ASP A 26 12.38 -1.69 22.45
C ASP A 26 12.85 -0.80 21.28
N ALA A 27 12.18 -0.87 20.12
CA ALA A 27 12.52 -0.03 19.01
C ALA A 27 12.09 1.43 19.24
N THR A 28 12.94 2.35 18.84
CA THR A 28 12.57 3.76 18.65
C THR A 28 11.97 3.92 17.26
N VAL A 29 10.76 4.47 17.17
CA VAL A 29 10.07 4.66 15.88
C VAL A 29 9.87 6.15 15.63
N THR A 30 10.39 6.61 14.50
CA THR A 30 10.09 7.95 13.96
C THR A 30 9.28 7.80 12.68
N VAL A 31 8.17 8.51 12.59
CA VAL A 31 7.32 8.59 11.40
C VAL A 31 7.55 9.95 10.74
N LEU A 32 7.90 9.96 9.46
CA LEU A 32 7.88 11.15 8.62
C LEU A 32 6.69 11.06 7.66
N ASP A 33 5.74 11.98 7.80
CA ASP A 33 4.54 12.01 6.97
C ASP A 33 4.15 13.45 6.63
N LYS A 34 3.75 13.70 5.40
CA LYS A 34 3.31 15.03 4.96
C LYS A 34 1.88 15.33 5.39
N LEU A 35 1.13 14.31 5.84
CA LEU A 35 -0.29 14.38 6.20
C LEU A 35 -1.16 14.98 5.08
N THR A 36 -0.98 14.45 3.86
CA THR A 36 -1.86 14.73 2.75
C THR A 36 -3.22 14.03 2.96
N TYR A 37 -4.08 14.00 1.96
CA TYR A 37 -5.44 13.44 2.07
C TYR A 37 -5.51 12.00 2.64
N ALA A 38 -4.48 11.17 2.41
CA ALA A 38 -4.43 9.78 2.88
C ALA A 38 -3.70 9.60 4.22
N GLY A 39 -3.00 10.62 4.70
CA GLY A 39 -2.30 10.61 6.00
C GLY A 39 -3.22 11.01 7.14
N ASN A 40 -3.50 10.11 8.07
CA ASN A 40 -4.38 10.35 9.20
C ASN A 40 -3.66 10.13 10.54
N LYS A 41 -3.47 11.20 11.33
CA LYS A 41 -2.89 11.10 12.68
C LYS A 41 -3.65 10.14 13.59
N GLY A 42 -4.97 10.02 13.40
CA GLY A 42 -5.80 9.09 14.15
C GLY A 42 -5.40 7.63 13.97
N SER A 43 -4.70 7.30 12.88
CA SER A 43 -4.15 5.95 12.67
C SER A 43 -3.02 5.58 13.64
N LEU A 44 -2.41 6.57 14.30
CA LEU A 44 -1.31 6.41 15.26
C LEU A 44 -1.73 6.72 16.70
N ALA A 45 -3.02 7.04 16.96
CA ALA A 45 -3.48 7.53 18.26
C ALA A 45 -3.21 6.54 19.42
N ASP A 46 -3.32 5.25 19.16
CA ASP A 46 -3.13 4.21 20.18
C ASP A 46 -1.64 3.99 20.55
N VAL A 47 -0.71 4.61 19.82
CA VAL A 47 0.75 4.46 19.98
C VAL A 47 1.48 5.80 19.95
N ASP A 48 0.78 6.91 20.12
CA ASP A 48 1.33 8.26 20.01
C ASP A 48 2.41 8.57 21.08
N ASP A 49 2.33 7.94 22.24
CA ASP A 49 3.33 8.01 23.31
C ASP A 49 4.64 7.23 23.01
N ARG A 50 4.61 6.36 21.99
CA ARG A 50 5.73 5.49 21.60
C ARG A 50 6.36 5.87 20.24
N VAL A 51 5.79 6.84 19.55
CA VAL A 51 6.18 7.22 18.18
C VAL A 51 6.46 8.72 18.11
N THR A 52 7.55 9.08 17.47
CA THR A 52 7.80 10.48 17.13
C THR A 52 7.25 10.78 15.74
N LEU A 53 6.16 11.54 15.65
CA LEU A 53 5.60 11.97 14.38
C LEU A 53 6.23 13.32 13.97
N VAL A 54 6.92 13.31 12.84
CA VAL A 54 7.46 14.51 12.16
C VAL A 54 6.59 14.80 10.94
N VAL A 55 5.98 15.98 10.91
CA VAL A 55 5.20 16.43 9.76
C VAL A 55 6.14 17.13 8.78
N GLY A 56 6.31 16.53 7.57
CA GLY A 56 7.25 17.06 6.58
C GLY A 56 7.22 16.29 5.26
N ASP A 57 7.82 16.89 4.24
CA ASP A 57 7.88 16.32 2.89
C ASP A 57 9.19 15.54 2.70
N ILE A 58 9.10 14.32 2.19
CA ILE A 58 10.27 13.49 1.83
C ILE A 58 11.12 14.09 0.69
N ALA A 59 10.56 15.03 -0.06
CA ALA A 59 11.31 15.74 -1.11
C ALA A 59 12.20 16.87 -0.54
N GLU A 60 12.08 17.21 0.75
CA GLU A 60 12.84 18.25 1.41
C GLU A 60 14.07 17.68 2.12
N ALA A 61 15.26 17.92 1.55
CA ALA A 61 16.51 17.35 2.06
C ALA A 61 16.81 17.79 3.50
N ASP A 62 16.50 19.03 3.87
CA ASP A 62 16.72 19.59 5.22
C ASP A 62 15.84 18.91 6.27
N VAL A 63 14.71 18.35 5.87
CA VAL A 63 13.81 17.55 6.74
C VAL A 63 14.33 16.11 6.82
N VAL A 64 14.66 15.51 5.68
CA VAL A 64 15.02 14.08 5.54
C VAL A 64 16.37 13.76 6.17
N ASP A 65 17.40 14.57 5.88
CA ASP A 65 18.79 14.25 6.24
C ASP A 65 19.02 14.04 7.74
N PRO A 66 18.55 14.92 8.65
CA PRO A 66 18.73 14.73 10.08
C PRO A 66 17.95 13.54 10.66
N LEU A 67 16.85 13.14 10.03
CA LEU A 67 16.07 11.97 10.46
C LEU A 67 16.76 10.67 10.05
N VAL A 68 17.27 10.61 8.81
CA VAL A 68 18.02 9.45 8.31
C VAL A 68 19.32 9.27 9.08
N ALA A 69 20.01 10.36 9.45
CA ALA A 69 21.25 10.31 10.22
C ALA A 69 21.11 9.62 11.60
N GLN A 70 19.91 9.52 12.14
CA GLN A 70 19.63 8.89 13.43
C GLN A 70 19.06 7.46 13.30
N ALA A 71 18.70 7.04 12.08
CA ALA A 71 18.04 5.77 11.85
C ALA A 71 19.03 4.63 11.61
N ASP A 72 18.70 3.43 12.08
CA ASP A 72 19.36 2.18 11.69
C ASP A 72 18.78 1.64 10.37
N VAL A 73 17.47 1.87 10.16
CA VAL A 73 16.75 1.46 8.95
C VAL A 73 15.69 2.49 8.56
N VAL A 74 15.58 2.74 7.26
CA VAL A 74 14.50 3.53 6.65
C VAL A 74 13.57 2.59 5.90
N VAL A 75 12.27 2.63 6.23
CA VAL A 75 11.22 1.90 5.50
C VAL A 75 10.32 2.91 4.81
N HIS A 76 10.33 2.88 3.49
CA HIS A 76 9.77 3.94 2.66
C HIS A 76 8.40 3.57 2.10
N PHE A 77 7.33 3.98 2.82
CA PHE A 77 5.93 3.85 2.38
C PHE A 77 5.37 5.12 1.76
N ALA A 78 5.96 6.30 2.01
CA ALA A 78 5.43 7.56 1.50
C ALA A 78 5.36 7.57 -0.03
N ALA A 79 4.17 7.75 -0.57
CA ALA A 79 3.92 7.81 -2.00
C ALA A 79 2.56 8.50 -2.27
N GLU A 80 2.45 9.17 -3.40
CA GLU A 80 1.15 9.39 -4.02
C GLU A 80 0.71 8.09 -4.68
N SER A 81 -0.51 7.60 -4.38
CA SER A 81 -0.91 6.22 -4.72
C SER A 81 -2.31 6.06 -5.30
N HIS A 82 -3.07 7.14 -5.50
CA HIS A 82 -4.41 7.06 -6.07
C HIS A 82 -4.36 7.20 -7.59
N ASN A 83 -4.64 6.12 -8.32
CA ASN A 83 -4.50 6.06 -9.77
C ASN A 83 -5.32 7.15 -10.47
N ASP A 84 -6.60 7.33 -10.12
CA ASP A 84 -7.46 8.34 -10.74
C ASP A 84 -6.94 9.79 -10.53
N ASN A 85 -6.32 10.06 -9.36
CA ASN A 85 -5.67 11.33 -9.11
C ASN A 85 -4.45 11.53 -10.03
N SER A 86 -3.71 10.46 -10.35
CA SER A 86 -2.56 10.53 -11.25
C SER A 86 -2.95 10.88 -12.69
N LEU A 87 -4.14 10.45 -13.12
CA LEU A 87 -4.68 10.79 -14.43
C LEU A 87 -5.15 12.26 -14.50
N ARG A 88 -5.50 12.85 -13.37
CA ARG A 88 -5.97 14.23 -13.29
C ARG A 88 -4.81 15.22 -13.15
N ASP A 89 -3.88 14.96 -12.25
CA ASP A 89 -2.65 15.74 -12.05
C ASP A 89 -1.48 14.81 -11.70
N PRO A 90 -0.59 14.52 -12.65
CA PRO A 90 0.56 13.66 -12.41
C PRO A 90 1.69 14.34 -11.64
N SER A 91 1.69 15.68 -11.48
CA SER A 91 2.82 16.42 -10.92
C SER A 91 3.16 16.00 -9.48
N PRO A 92 2.19 15.80 -8.55
CA PRO A 92 2.49 15.33 -7.20
C PRO A 92 3.16 13.94 -7.17
N PHE A 93 2.81 13.07 -8.15
CA PHE A 93 3.38 11.72 -8.26
C PHE A 93 4.87 11.76 -8.62
N ILE A 94 5.25 12.65 -9.54
CA ILE A 94 6.66 12.87 -9.88
C ILE A 94 7.41 13.44 -8.68
N GLN A 95 6.86 14.46 -8.02
CA GLN A 95 7.49 15.11 -6.88
C GLN A 95 7.68 14.15 -5.70
N THR A 96 6.64 13.42 -5.33
CA THR A 96 6.71 12.50 -4.19
C THR A 96 7.45 11.22 -4.53
N ASN A 97 7.03 10.51 -5.58
CA ASN A 97 7.51 9.16 -5.85
C ASN A 97 8.92 9.14 -6.45
N LEU A 98 9.29 10.14 -7.25
CA LEU A 98 10.64 10.20 -7.84
C LEU A 98 11.58 11.12 -7.05
N VAL A 99 11.24 12.41 -6.88
CA VAL A 99 12.11 13.37 -6.19
C VAL A 99 12.24 13.01 -4.71
N GLY A 100 11.14 12.65 -4.04
CA GLY A 100 11.18 12.20 -2.64
C GLY A 100 12.03 10.95 -2.45
N THR A 101 11.88 9.92 -3.30
CA THR A 101 12.73 8.72 -3.26
C THR A 101 14.19 9.05 -3.51
N PHE A 102 14.49 9.92 -4.48
CA PHE A 102 15.86 10.40 -4.72
C PHE A 102 16.45 11.07 -3.47
N THR A 103 15.71 11.95 -2.81
CA THR A 103 16.16 12.65 -1.60
C THR A 103 16.49 11.67 -0.48
N LEU A 104 15.64 10.67 -0.24
CA LEU A 104 15.89 9.60 0.72
C LEU A 104 17.13 8.78 0.36
N LEU A 105 17.28 8.40 -0.90
CA LEU A 105 18.44 7.64 -1.39
C LEU A 105 19.76 8.38 -1.19
N GLU A 106 19.80 9.70 -1.41
CA GLU A 106 20.99 10.50 -1.14
C GLU A 106 21.33 10.59 0.36
N ALA A 107 20.30 10.68 1.23
CA ALA A 107 20.51 10.66 2.67
C ALA A 107 20.99 9.29 3.16
N VAL A 108 20.36 8.18 2.76
CA VAL A 108 20.79 6.82 3.17
C VAL A 108 22.18 6.49 2.64
N ARG A 109 22.53 6.96 1.43
CA ARG A 109 23.90 6.84 0.88
C ARG A 109 24.93 7.56 1.76
N ARG A 110 24.63 8.80 2.16
CA ARG A 110 25.49 9.64 2.98
C ARG A 110 25.73 9.06 4.36
N HIS A 111 24.67 8.60 5.00
CA HIS A 111 24.69 8.09 6.38
C HIS A 111 24.89 6.58 6.49
N LYS A 112 24.93 5.85 5.36
CA LYS A 112 25.10 4.38 5.28
C LYS A 112 24.01 3.63 6.06
N VAL A 113 22.76 4.05 5.89
CA VAL A 113 21.60 3.48 6.56
C VAL A 113 20.95 2.42 5.67
N ARG A 114 20.46 1.33 6.25
CA ARG A 114 19.66 0.30 5.57
C ARG A 114 18.39 0.92 5.02
N PHE A 115 18.00 0.56 3.78
CA PHE A 115 16.81 1.10 3.11
C PHE A 115 15.91 -0.01 2.60
N HIS A 116 14.61 0.08 2.85
CA HIS A 116 13.61 -0.77 2.22
C HIS A 116 12.58 0.09 1.50
N HIS A 117 12.40 -0.17 0.20
CA HIS A 117 11.47 0.54 -0.67
C HIS A 117 10.21 -0.29 -0.91
N ILE A 118 9.05 0.29 -0.58
CA ILE A 118 7.75 -0.32 -0.86
C ILE A 118 7.27 0.15 -2.24
N SER A 119 6.97 -0.81 -3.11
CA SER A 119 6.45 -0.58 -4.45
C SER A 119 5.18 -1.40 -4.69
N THR A 120 4.75 -1.53 -5.92
CA THR A 120 3.48 -2.14 -6.34
C THR A 120 3.70 -3.08 -7.52
N ASP A 121 2.83 -4.06 -7.69
CA ASP A 121 2.75 -4.93 -8.86
C ASP A 121 2.34 -4.19 -10.14
N GLU A 122 1.65 -3.05 -10.02
CA GLU A 122 1.26 -2.22 -11.15
C GLU A 122 2.44 -1.73 -12.02
N VAL A 123 3.69 -1.81 -11.52
CA VAL A 123 4.89 -1.50 -12.31
C VAL A 123 5.11 -2.48 -13.47
N TYR A 124 4.54 -3.68 -13.39
CA TYR A 124 4.65 -4.73 -14.41
C TYR A 124 3.61 -4.61 -15.52
N GLY A 125 2.60 -3.75 -15.36
CA GLY A 125 1.43 -3.64 -16.23
C GLY A 125 0.31 -4.55 -15.78
N ASP A 126 -0.49 -5.05 -16.72
CA ASP A 126 -1.58 -5.98 -16.45
C ASP A 126 -1.44 -7.30 -17.25
N LEU A 127 -2.23 -8.27 -16.87
CA LEU A 127 -2.35 -9.58 -17.52
C LEU A 127 -3.75 -9.73 -18.12
N GLU A 128 -3.87 -10.51 -19.18
CA GLU A 128 -5.18 -10.92 -19.70
C GLU A 128 -5.87 -11.87 -18.68
N LEU A 129 -7.20 -11.88 -18.67
CA LEU A 129 -7.98 -12.68 -17.72
C LEU A 129 -7.73 -14.20 -17.83
N ASP A 130 -7.44 -14.69 -19.01
CA ASP A 130 -7.20 -16.10 -19.31
C ASP A 130 -5.71 -16.48 -19.38
N ASP A 131 -4.80 -15.52 -19.18
CA ASP A 131 -3.36 -15.79 -19.11
C ASP A 131 -3.01 -16.47 -17.77
N PRO A 132 -2.41 -17.66 -17.77
CA PRO A 132 -1.99 -18.32 -16.52
C PRO A 132 -0.73 -17.70 -15.89
N ALA A 133 -0.08 -16.73 -16.55
CA ALA A 133 1.14 -16.11 -16.07
C ALA A 133 0.92 -15.32 -14.78
N LYS A 134 1.99 -15.20 -14.00
CA LYS A 134 2.11 -14.31 -12.84
C LYS A 134 3.35 -13.46 -13.01
N PHE A 135 3.32 -12.27 -12.40
CA PHE A 135 4.50 -11.42 -12.35
C PHE A 135 5.59 -12.03 -11.47
N GLU A 136 6.81 -12.03 -11.97
CA GLU A 136 8.03 -12.45 -11.29
C GLU A 136 8.98 -11.25 -11.10
N PRO A 137 9.99 -11.33 -10.20
CA PRO A 137 10.95 -10.24 -10.01
C PRO A 137 11.74 -9.87 -11.28
N THR A 138 11.75 -10.76 -12.27
CA THR A 138 12.42 -10.59 -13.58
C THR A 138 11.48 -10.11 -14.68
N THR A 139 10.18 -10.02 -14.42
CA THR A 139 9.20 -9.49 -15.40
C THR A 139 9.58 -8.06 -15.77
N PRO A 140 9.66 -7.71 -17.07
CA PRO A 140 9.92 -6.34 -17.50
C PRO A 140 8.84 -5.38 -17.02
N TYR A 141 9.22 -4.18 -16.61
CA TYR A 141 8.28 -3.12 -16.26
C TYR A 141 7.53 -2.62 -17.48
N ASN A 142 6.20 -2.53 -17.38
CA ASN A 142 5.30 -2.06 -18.44
C ASN A 142 4.13 -1.26 -17.85
N PRO A 143 4.39 -0.22 -17.03
CA PRO A 143 3.35 0.50 -16.28
C PRO A 143 2.34 1.20 -17.20
N SER A 144 1.05 1.16 -16.83
CA SER A 144 -0.07 1.68 -17.61
C SER A 144 -0.50 3.11 -17.23
N SER A 145 -0.08 3.63 -16.09
CA SER A 145 -0.54 4.92 -15.56
C SER A 145 0.61 5.82 -15.10
N PRO A 146 0.36 7.16 -14.93
CA PRO A 146 1.36 8.04 -14.31
C PRO A 146 1.79 7.59 -12.91
N TYR A 147 0.87 7.05 -12.10
CA TYR A 147 1.19 6.46 -10.80
C TYR A 147 2.18 5.30 -10.96
N SER A 148 1.80 4.25 -11.68
CA SER A 148 2.63 3.06 -11.83
C SER A 148 3.95 3.36 -12.53
N SER A 149 3.98 4.31 -13.49
CA SER A 149 5.21 4.80 -14.13
C SER A 149 6.13 5.51 -13.14
N SER A 150 5.59 6.32 -12.21
CA SER A 150 6.39 6.98 -11.18
C SER A 150 6.96 5.97 -10.17
N LYS A 151 6.21 4.91 -9.83
CA LYS A 151 6.68 3.81 -8.98
C LYS A 151 7.76 2.98 -9.68
N ALA A 152 7.59 2.63 -10.96
CA ALA A 152 8.62 1.96 -11.74
C ALA A 152 9.91 2.80 -11.81
N GLY A 153 9.78 4.11 -11.98
CA GLY A 153 10.92 5.04 -11.96
C GLY A 153 11.63 5.06 -10.60
N SER A 154 10.90 5.05 -9.48
CA SER A 154 11.51 5.00 -8.14
C SER A 154 12.22 3.66 -7.88
N ASP A 155 11.66 2.53 -8.31
CA ASP A 155 12.32 1.23 -8.24
C ASP A 155 13.67 1.22 -9.00
N LEU A 156 13.66 1.81 -10.20
CA LEU A 156 14.87 1.93 -11.01
C LEU A 156 15.92 2.84 -10.35
N LEU A 157 15.53 3.92 -9.67
CA LEU A 157 16.43 4.73 -8.86
C LEU A 157 17.06 3.90 -7.74
N VAL A 158 16.26 3.15 -6.96
CA VAL A 158 16.78 2.30 -5.89
C VAL A 158 17.81 1.29 -6.44
N ARG A 159 17.48 0.59 -7.53
CA ARG A 159 18.39 -0.37 -8.18
C ARG A 159 19.69 0.30 -8.64
N ALA A 160 19.61 1.53 -9.18
CA ALA A 160 20.78 2.29 -9.62
C ALA A 160 21.67 2.69 -8.43
N TRP A 161 21.09 3.11 -7.30
CA TRP A 161 21.83 3.47 -6.09
C TRP A 161 22.53 2.28 -5.44
N VAL A 162 21.88 1.13 -5.40
CA VAL A 162 22.52 -0.12 -4.98
C VAL A 162 23.74 -0.42 -5.86
N ARG A 163 23.54 -0.45 -7.18
CA ARG A 163 24.58 -0.85 -8.13
C ARG A 163 25.72 0.15 -8.22
N SER A 164 25.44 1.44 -8.22
CA SER A 164 26.42 2.49 -8.49
C SER A 164 27.12 3.01 -7.24
N PHE A 165 26.42 2.99 -6.10
CA PHE A 165 26.91 3.59 -4.86
C PHE A 165 26.99 2.62 -3.68
N GLY A 166 26.58 1.36 -3.86
CA GLY A 166 26.62 0.36 -2.80
C GLY A 166 25.61 0.61 -1.66
N VAL A 167 24.50 1.30 -1.95
CA VAL A 167 23.44 1.49 -0.95
C VAL A 167 22.84 0.13 -0.55
N GLU A 168 22.74 -0.12 0.75
CA GLU A 168 22.15 -1.35 1.29
C GLU A 168 20.64 -1.28 1.22
N ALA A 169 20.06 -1.55 0.05
CA ALA A 169 18.62 -1.48 -0.16
C ALA A 169 18.02 -2.81 -0.63
N THR A 170 16.71 -2.97 -0.33
CA THR A 170 15.82 -3.99 -0.91
C THR A 170 14.54 -3.33 -1.40
N ILE A 171 13.86 -3.98 -2.34
CA ILE A 171 12.57 -3.53 -2.89
C ILE A 171 11.54 -4.62 -2.65
N SER A 172 10.30 -4.24 -2.31
CA SER A 172 9.14 -5.11 -2.43
C SER A 172 8.09 -4.53 -3.37
N ASN A 173 7.59 -5.36 -4.29
CA ASN A 173 6.41 -5.05 -5.10
C ASN A 173 5.25 -5.88 -4.54
N CYS A 174 4.23 -5.21 -4.03
CA CYS A 174 3.10 -5.90 -3.39
C CYS A 174 1.85 -5.86 -4.25
N SER A 175 1.01 -6.87 -4.04
CA SER A 175 -0.34 -6.92 -4.55
C SER A 175 -1.30 -6.02 -3.75
N ASN A 176 -2.59 -6.04 -4.09
CA ASN A 176 -3.59 -5.15 -3.51
C ASN A 176 -3.84 -5.44 -2.03
N ASN A 177 -3.42 -4.53 -1.18
CA ASN A 177 -3.60 -4.63 0.26
C ASN A 177 -5.03 -4.27 0.69
N TYR A 178 -5.55 -4.98 1.70
CA TYR A 178 -6.80 -4.63 2.40
C TYR A 178 -6.63 -4.81 3.92
N GLY A 179 -7.47 -4.14 4.71
CA GLY A 179 -7.42 -4.26 6.16
C GLY A 179 -7.72 -2.96 6.92
N PRO A 180 -7.40 -2.91 8.23
CA PRO A 180 -7.54 -1.75 9.09
C PRO A 180 -6.86 -0.49 8.55
N TYR A 181 -7.42 0.69 8.83
CA TYR A 181 -6.88 2.00 8.45
C TYR A 181 -6.79 2.27 6.94
N GLN A 182 -7.34 1.43 6.06
CA GLN A 182 -7.39 1.71 4.63
C GLN A 182 -8.34 2.89 4.36
N HIS A 183 -7.87 3.87 3.57
CA HIS A 183 -8.65 5.08 3.27
C HIS A 183 -9.97 4.71 2.58
N ILE A 184 -11.05 5.33 3.01
CA ILE A 184 -12.42 4.99 2.60
C ILE A 184 -12.76 5.30 1.14
N GLU A 185 -11.89 5.97 0.39
CA GLU A 185 -12.00 6.10 -1.07
C GLU A 185 -11.69 4.78 -1.80
N LYS A 186 -10.93 3.87 -1.15
CA LYS A 186 -10.52 2.62 -1.76
C LYS A 186 -11.68 1.63 -1.82
N PHE A 187 -11.58 0.68 -2.75
CA PHE A 187 -12.67 -0.21 -3.14
C PHE A 187 -13.33 -0.93 -1.95
N ILE A 188 -12.59 -1.75 -1.20
CA ILE A 188 -13.15 -2.54 -0.08
C ILE A 188 -13.74 -1.65 1.03
N PRO A 189 -13.01 -0.66 1.60
CA PRO A 189 -13.57 0.14 2.68
C PRO A 189 -14.74 1.01 2.24
N ARG A 190 -14.79 1.47 0.97
CA ARG A 190 -15.95 2.22 0.46
C ARG A 190 -17.21 1.39 0.46
N GLN A 191 -17.14 0.13 -0.02
CA GLN A 191 -18.31 -0.76 -0.01
C GLN A 191 -18.77 -1.06 1.42
N ILE A 192 -17.83 -1.35 2.34
CA ILE A 192 -18.16 -1.61 3.75
C ILE A 192 -18.83 -0.40 4.39
N THR A 193 -18.23 0.79 4.26
CA THR A 193 -18.77 2.01 4.89
C THR A 193 -20.08 2.47 4.25
N ASN A 194 -20.29 2.22 2.95
CA ASN A 194 -21.57 2.45 2.29
C ASN A 194 -22.66 1.56 2.90
N LEU A 195 -22.41 0.28 3.06
CA LEU A 195 -23.39 -0.65 3.67
C LEU A 195 -23.69 -0.31 5.13
N ILE A 196 -22.71 0.17 5.91
CA ILE A 196 -22.95 0.67 7.27
C ILE A 196 -23.93 1.86 7.25
N ASP A 197 -23.83 2.72 6.23
CA ASP A 197 -24.71 3.90 6.06
C ASP A 197 -26.02 3.58 5.31
N GLY A 198 -26.28 2.31 4.99
CA GLY A 198 -27.47 1.88 4.25
C GLY A 198 -27.46 2.27 2.77
N VAL A 199 -26.29 2.56 2.21
CA VAL A 199 -26.06 2.87 0.79
C VAL A 199 -25.64 1.60 0.06
N ARG A 200 -26.25 1.32 -1.10
CA ARG A 200 -25.89 0.16 -1.93
C ARG A 200 -24.47 0.27 -2.46
N PRO A 201 -23.70 -0.84 -2.48
CA PRO A 201 -22.41 -0.90 -3.13
C PRO A 201 -22.48 -0.56 -4.62
N ARG A 202 -21.41 0.01 -5.16
CA ARG A 202 -21.28 0.33 -6.59
C ARG A 202 -20.17 -0.48 -7.22
N LEU A 203 -20.50 -1.16 -8.32
CA LEU A 203 -19.58 -2.02 -9.06
C LEU A 203 -19.32 -1.41 -10.46
N TYR A 204 -18.05 -1.16 -10.77
CA TYR A 204 -17.62 -0.65 -12.06
C TYR A 204 -17.79 -1.72 -13.15
N GLY A 205 -18.41 -1.36 -14.28
CA GLY A 205 -18.61 -2.26 -15.40
C GLY A 205 -19.25 -3.58 -15.01
N ALA A 206 -18.70 -4.69 -15.44
CA ALA A 206 -19.12 -6.05 -15.06
C ALA A 206 -18.42 -6.59 -13.82
N GLY A 207 -17.46 -5.85 -13.23
CA GLY A 207 -16.70 -6.25 -12.04
C GLY A 207 -15.75 -7.42 -12.27
N GLN A 208 -15.30 -7.62 -13.51
CA GLN A 208 -14.43 -8.76 -13.89
C GLN A 208 -12.95 -8.54 -13.62
N ASN A 209 -12.54 -7.30 -13.31
CA ASN A 209 -11.15 -6.99 -12.99
C ASN A 209 -10.70 -7.77 -11.77
N VAL A 210 -9.56 -8.47 -11.90
CA VAL A 210 -9.01 -9.38 -10.90
C VAL A 210 -7.81 -8.73 -10.22
N SER A 211 -7.80 -8.76 -8.89
CA SER A 211 -6.62 -8.42 -8.09
C SER A 211 -6.21 -9.60 -7.23
N ASP A 212 -4.92 -9.72 -6.98
CA ASP A 212 -4.38 -10.58 -5.93
C ASP A 212 -4.47 -9.82 -4.60
N TRP A 213 -5.35 -10.24 -3.71
CA TRP A 213 -5.65 -9.55 -2.45
C TRP A 213 -4.80 -10.09 -1.31
N ILE A 214 -4.09 -9.20 -0.61
CA ILE A 214 -3.31 -9.55 0.57
C ILE A 214 -3.76 -8.73 1.79
N HIS A 215 -3.88 -9.38 2.94
CA HIS A 215 -4.14 -8.67 4.18
C HIS A 215 -2.91 -7.85 4.60
N VAL A 216 -3.11 -6.60 5.00
CA VAL A 216 -2.03 -5.65 5.31
C VAL A 216 -1.07 -6.14 6.39
N LEU A 217 -1.54 -6.94 7.33
CA LEU A 217 -0.67 -7.52 8.36
C LEU A 217 0.28 -8.56 7.79
N ASP A 218 -0.15 -9.34 6.81
CA ASP A 218 0.71 -10.32 6.12
C ASP A 218 1.73 -9.64 5.23
N HIS A 219 1.32 -8.58 4.52
CA HIS A 219 2.24 -7.74 3.77
C HIS A 219 3.36 -7.19 4.68
N ASN A 220 2.99 -6.62 5.81
CA ASN A 220 3.96 -6.00 6.71
C ASN A 220 4.88 -7.02 7.42
N ASP A 221 4.40 -8.23 7.70
CA ASP A 221 5.25 -9.33 8.16
C ASP A 221 6.30 -9.70 7.09
N ALA A 222 5.89 -9.78 5.81
CA ALA A 222 6.82 -9.99 4.70
C ALA A 222 7.86 -8.87 4.59
N VAL A 223 7.45 -7.61 4.73
CA VAL A 223 8.37 -6.46 4.73
C VAL A 223 9.43 -6.60 5.81
N TRP A 224 9.05 -6.95 7.04
CA TRP A 224 10.01 -7.19 8.11
C TRP A 224 10.92 -8.38 7.83
N ASP A 225 10.41 -9.47 7.28
CA ASP A 225 11.24 -10.60 6.90
C ASP A 225 12.25 -10.25 5.81
N ILE A 226 11.88 -9.38 4.86
CA ILE A 226 12.80 -8.85 3.84
C ILE A 226 13.86 -7.94 4.47
N ILE A 227 13.49 -7.07 5.41
CA ILE A 227 14.45 -6.20 6.12
C ILE A 227 15.46 -7.04 6.91
N ASP A 228 14.99 -8.04 7.64
CA ASP A 228 15.80 -8.87 8.54
C ASP A 228 16.70 -9.87 7.81
N LYS A 229 16.22 -10.48 6.71
CA LYS A 229 16.82 -11.66 6.07
C LYS A 229 17.06 -11.50 4.57
N GLY A 230 16.40 -10.53 3.92
CA GLY A 230 16.45 -10.35 2.48
C GLY A 230 17.83 -9.93 1.99
N ARG A 231 18.20 -10.41 0.81
CA ARG A 231 19.49 -10.09 0.18
C ARG A 231 19.49 -8.66 -0.35
N ILE A 232 20.58 -7.92 -0.07
CA ILE A 232 20.78 -6.57 -0.57
C ILE A 232 20.72 -6.54 -2.11
N GLY A 233 20.03 -5.54 -2.65
CA GLY A 233 19.87 -5.34 -4.09
C GLY A 233 18.75 -6.15 -4.71
N GLU A 234 18.10 -7.05 -3.95
CA GLU A 234 17.04 -7.89 -4.47
C GLU A 234 15.66 -7.24 -4.39
N THR A 235 14.81 -7.68 -5.32
CA THR A 235 13.38 -7.39 -5.33
C THR A 235 12.62 -8.65 -4.90
N TYR A 236 11.65 -8.49 -4.00
CA TYR A 236 10.74 -9.53 -3.55
C TYR A 236 9.30 -9.15 -3.90
N LEU A 237 8.54 -10.08 -4.44
CA LEU A 237 7.13 -9.89 -4.71
C LEU A 237 6.31 -10.42 -3.53
N ILE A 238 5.35 -9.61 -3.06
CA ILE A 238 4.53 -9.92 -1.90
C ILE A 238 3.07 -10.06 -2.35
N GLY A 239 2.62 -11.29 -2.53
CA GLY A 239 1.25 -11.68 -2.85
C GLY A 239 0.80 -12.86 -1.99
N ALA A 240 -0.48 -13.14 -1.96
CA ALA A 240 -1.05 -14.20 -1.11
C ALA A 240 -1.83 -15.26 -1.90
N ASP A 241 -1.67 -15.33 -3.23
CA ASP A 241 -2.49 -16.16 -4.11
C ASP A 241 -4.01 -15.92 -3.94
N GLY A 242 -4.35 -14.68 -3.59
CA GLY A 242 -5.70 -14.23 -3.24
C GLY A 242 -6.50 -13.67 -4.41
N GLU A 243 -6.30 -14.19 -5.63
CA GLU A 243 -6.97 -13.69 -6.84
C GLU A 243 -8.49 -13.74 -6.71
N LYS A 244 -9.12 -12.57 -6.80
CA LYS A 244 -10.58 -12.42 -6.84
C LYS A 244 -10.96 -11.25 -7.72
N ASN A 245 -12.06 -11.42 -8.47
CA ASN A 245 -12.61 -10.30 -9.21
C ASN A 245 -13.44 -9.37 -8.31
N ASN A 246 -13.63 -8.14 -8.75
CA ASN A 246 -14.33 -7.12 -7.98
C ASN A 246 -15.77 -7.53 -7.63
N LYS A 247 -16.45 -8.28 -8.50
CA LYS A 247 -17.79 -8.78 -8.26
C LYS A 247 -17.81 -9.79 -7.10
N GLU A 248 -16.91 -10.79 -7.11
CA GLU A 248 -16.77 -11.76 -6.01
C GLU A 248 -16.52 -11.07 -4.67
N VAL A 249 -15.70 -10.01 -4.67
CA VAL A 249 -15.40 -9.25 -3.45
C VAL A 249 -16.64 -8.51 -2.94
N VAL A 250 -17.40 -7.84 -3.81
CA VAL A 250 -18.63 -7.13 -3.42
C VAL A 250 -19.68 -8.11 -2.91
N GLU A 251 -19.90 -9.23 -3.62
CA GLU A 251 -20.87 -10.26 -3.21
C GLU A 251 -20.50 -10.84 -1.84
N LEU A 252 -19.21 -11.06 -1.57
CA LEU A 252 -18.75 -11.56 -0.28
C LEU A 252 -18.92 -10.51 0.84
N ILE A 253 -18.68 -9.22 0.58
CA ILE A 253 -18.95 -8.14 1.54
C ILE A 253 -20.44 -8.10 1.88
N LEU A 254 -21.31 -8.16 0.88
CA LEU A 254 -22.77 -8.18 1.07
C LEU A 254 -23.20 -9.36 1.94
N GLU A 255 -22.74 -10.58 1.62
CA GLU A 255 -23.03 -11.79 2.39
C GLU A 255 -22.58 -11.66 3.85
N LEU A 256 -21.32 -11.23 4.09
CA LEU A 256 -20.76 -11.08 5.44
C LEU A 256 -21.46 -9.98 6.26
N MET A 257 -22.07 -9.01 5.60
CA MET A 257 -22.83 -7.94 6.24
C MET A 257 -24.33 -8.24 6.35
N GLY A 258 -24.79 -9.41 5.86
CA GLY A 258 -26.18 -9.88 6.00
C GLY A 258 -27.13 -9.34 4.94
N HIS A 259 -26.61 -8.94 3.77
CA HIS A 259 -27.39 -8.50 2.61
C HIS A 259 -27.49 -9.59 1.54
N ALA A 260 -28.42 -9.42 0.59
CA ALA A 260 -28.47 -10.29 -0.59
C ALA A 260 -27.22 -10.07 -1.45
N PRO A 261 -26.61 -11.13 -2.02
CA PRO A 261 -25.34 -11.02 -2.75
C PRO A 261 -25.44 -10.19 -4.04
N ASP A 262 -26.64 -9.94 -4.55
CA ASP A 262 -26.92 -9.14 -5.75
C ASP A 262 -27.39 -7.70 -5.43
N ASP A 263 -27.34 -7.27 -4.15
CA ASP A 263 -27.81 -5.95 -3.72
C ASP A 263 -26.73 -4.85 -3.94
N TYR A 264 -26.29 -4.71 -5.19
CA TYR A 264 -25.37 -3.66 -5.63
C TYR A 264 -25.85 -2.99 -6.93
N GLU A 265 -25.24 -1.85 -7.27
CA GLU A 265 -25.52 -1.09 -8.48
C GLU A 265 -24.33 -1.14 -9.45
N HIS A 266 -24.61 -1.41 -10.73
CA HIS A 266 -23.59 -1.24 -11.76
C HIS A 266 -23.44 0.25 -12.14
N VAL A 267 -22.18 0.70 -12.20
CA VAL A 267 -21.82 2.04 -12.71
C VAL A 267 -20.92 1.91 -13.92
N ALA A 268 -20.74 3.00 -14.67
CA ALA A 268 -19.88 3.02 -15.84
C ALA A 268 -18.45 2.61 -15.47
N ASP A 269 -17.81 1.82 -16.31
CA ASP A 269 -16.42 1.45 -16.09
C ASP A 269 -15.46 2.63 -16.34
N ARG A 270 -14.29 2.61 -15.72
CA ARG A 270 -13.28 3.64 -15.88
C ARG A 270 -12.39 3.35 -17.09
N PRO A 271 -11.95 4.37 -17.84
CA PRO A 271 -11.00 4.19 -18.94
C PRO A 271 -9.66 3.62 -18.43
N GLY A 272 -9.09 2.67 -19.18
CA GLY A 272 -7.77 2.11 -18.85
C GLY A 272 -7.74 1.30 -17.55
N HIS A 273 -8.84 0.66 -17.22
CA HIS A 273 -8.91 -0.21 -16.05
C HIS A 273 -8.17 -1.51 -16.34
N ASP A 274 -7.07 -1.74 -15.64
CA ASP A 274 -6.25 -2.94 -15.78
C ASP A 274 -7.09 -4.19 -15.47
N MET A 275 -6.86 -5.28 -16.22
CA MET A 275 -7.74 -6.45 -16.19
C MET A 275 -7.38 -7.43 -15.09
N ARG A 276 -6.09 -7.74 -14.90
CA ARG A 276 -5.67 -8.74 -13.92
C ARG A 276 -4.27 -8.47 -13.40
N TYR A 277 -4.13 -8.58 -12.08
CA TYR A 277 -2.84 -8.64 -11.39
C TYR A 277 -2.70 -10.00 -10.69
N ALA A 278 -1.56 -10.63 -10.86
CA ALA A 278 -1.21 -11.86 -10.17
C ALA A 278 0.30 -11.90 -9.92
N ILE A 279 0.70 -12.25 -8.71
CA ILE A 279 2.08 -12.24 -8.25
C ILE A 279 2.57 -13.66 -7.96
N ASP A 280 3.80 -13.98 -8.40
CA ASP A 280 4.54 -15.14 -7.92
C ASP A 280 5.39 -14.78 -6.70
N ASN A 281 4.98 -15.23 -5.52
CA ASN A 281 5.66 -15.01 -4.25
C ASN A 281 6.69 -16.11 -3.92
N SER A 282 6.94 -17.07 -4.82
CA SER A 282 7.76 -18.25 -4.57
C SER A 282 9.18 -17.92 -4.07
N LYS A 283 9.80 -16.85 -4.59
CA LYS A 283 11.11 -16.38 -4.13
C LYS A 283 11.06 -15.95 -2.67
N LEU A 284 10.04 -15.19 -2.25
CA LEU A 284 9.84 -14.75 -0.88
C LEU A 284 9.70 -15.95 0.06
N VAL A 285 8.87 -16.92 -0.31
CA VAL A 285 8.66 -18.15 0.46
C VAL A 285 9.94 -18.98 0.55
N ALA A 286 10.61 -19.25 -0.60
CA ALA A 286 11.78 -20.11 -0.66
C ALA A 286 13.00 -19.54 0.08
N GLU A 287 13.25 -18.22 -0.04
CA GLU A 287 14.44 -17.61 0.54
C GLU A 287 14.23 -17.18 2.00
N LEU A 288 13.04 -16.72 2.38
CA LEU A 288 12.79 -16.12 3.70
C LEU A 288 11.88 -16.96 4.60
N GLY A 289 11.20 -17.97 4.06
CA GLY A 289 10.28 -18.82 4.82
C GLY A 289 8.98 -18.13 5.21
N TRP A 290 8.64 -17.01 4.53
CA TRP A 290 7.42 -16.28 4.81
C TRP A 290 6.17 -17.07 4.41
N THR A 291 5.12 -16.96 5.21
CA THR A 291 3.79 -17.52 4.91
C THR A 291 2.72 -16.57 5.44
N PRO A 292 1.65 -16.30 4.67
CA PRO A 292 0.57 -15.44 5.13
C PRO A 292 -0.22 -16.10 6.27
N ARG A 293 -0.72 -15.30 7.20
CA ARG A 293 -1.63 -15.73 8.28
C ARG A 293 -3.08 -15.83 7.78
N PHE A 294 -3.48 -14.87 6.95
CA PHE A 294 -4.82 -14.82 6.37
C PHE A 294 -4.84 -15.57 5.02
N THR A 295 -4.73 -16.90 5.10
CA THR A 295 -4.81 -17.78 3.91
C THR A 295 -6.24 -17.91 3.36
N ASP A 296 -7.25 -17.55 4.16
CA ASP A 296 -8.65 -17.48 3.77
C ASP A 296 -9.09 -16.02 3.66
N PHE A 297 -9.35 -15.56 2.43
CA PHE A 297 -9.80 -14.20 2.15
C PHE A 297 -11.08 -13.83 2.90
N ARG A 298 -12.00 -14.79 3.08
CA ARG A 298 -13.25 -14.59 3.82
C ARG A 298 -13.01 -14.18 5.27
N SER A 299 -12.10 -14.85 5.95
CA SER A 299 -11.78 -14.55 7.36
C SER A 299 -11.07 -13.19 7.50
N GLY A 300 -10.15 -12.86 6.61
CA GLY A 300 -9.49 -11.56 6.58
C GLY A 300 -10.46 -10.41 6.27
N LEU A 301 -11.40 -10.64 5.34
CA LEU A 301 -12.42 -9.65 5.00
C LEU A 301 -13.43 -9.45 6.16
N GLN A 302 -13.82 -10.52 6.86
CA GLN A 302 -14.66 -10.42 8.06
C GLN A 302 -13.96 -9.58 9.15
N ALA A 303 -12.68 -9.84 9.43
CA ALA A 303 -11.91 -9.06 10.39
C ALA A 303 -11.84 -7.58 9.99
N THR A 304 -11.72 -7.30 8.69
CA THR A 304 -11.72 -5.93 8.15
C THR A 304 -13.08 -5.26 8.36
N ILE A 305 -14.20 -5.94 8.06
CA ILE A 305 -15.56 -5.43 8.28
C ILE A 305 -15.79 -5.12 9.76
N ASP A 306 -15.37 -6.02 10.65
CA ASP A 306 -15.52 -5.84 12.10
C ASP A 306 -14.72 -4.65 12.60
N TRP A 307 -13.53 -4.42 12.03
CA TRP A 307 -12.72 -3.25 12.33
C TRP A 307 -13.44 -1.95 11.93
N TYR A 308 -13.98 -1.84 10.70
CA TYR A 308 -14.70 -0.64 10.26
C TYR A 308 -15.93 -0.36 11.10
N ARG A 309 -16.68 -1.39 11.50
CA ARG A 309 -17.83 -1.27 12.42
C ARG A 309 -17.43 -0.75 13.80
N SER A 310 -16.28 -1.19 14.30
CA SER A 310 -15.79 -0.82 15.63
C SER A 310 -15.07 0.52 15.67
N ASN A 311 -14.66 1.07 14.51
CA ASN A 311 -13.85 2.26 14.41
C ASN A 311 -14.50 3.38 13.58
N GLU A 312 -15.82 3.55 13.73
CA GLU A 312 -16.58 4.57 12.99
C GLU A 312 -16.04 5.99 13.23
N ALA A 313 -15.60 6.31 14.45
CA ALA A 313 -15.03 7.61 14.78
C ALA A 313 -13.76 7.94 13.96
N TRP A 314 -13.02 6.93 13.49
CA TRP A 314 -11.83 7.12 12.67
C TRP A 314 -12.18 7.50 11.22
N TRP A 315 -13.16 6.84 10.60
CA TRP A 315 -13.45 7.04 9.17
C TRP A 315 -14.63 7.97 8.87
N ARG A 316 -15.60 8.16 9.79
CA ARG A 316 -16.78 9.01 9.55
C ARG A 316 -16.45 10.46 9.18
N PRO A 317 -15.47 11.12 9.81
CA PRO A 317 -15.13 12.49 9.43
C PRO A 317 -14.70 12.64 7.97
N LEU A 318 -14.11 11.60 7.38
CA LEU A 318 -13.64 11.61 5.99
C LEU A 318 -14.74 11.27 4.98
N LYS A 319 -15.83 10.63 5.43
CA LYS A 319 -16.87 10.09 4.55
C LYS A 319 -17.55 11.16 3.71
N ALA A 320 -17.92 12.28 4.32
CA ALA A 320 -18.63 13.38 3.63
C ALA A 320 -17.77 13.99 2.51
N GLU A 321 -16.48 14.16 2.74
CA GLU A 321 -15.54 14.73 1.76
C GLU A 321 -15.34 13.77 0.57
N VAL A 322 -15.13 12.50 0.85
CA VAL A 322 -14.95 11.46 -0.17
C VAL A 322 -16.19 11.32 -1.04
N GLU A 323 -17.39 11.24 -0.44
CA GLU A 323 -18.63 11.13 -1.22
C GLU A 323 -18.94 12.39 -2.02
N ALA A 324 -18.63 13.58 -1.51
CA ALA A 324 -18.74 14.83 -2.28
C ALA A 324 -17.82 14.83 -3.52
N THR A 325 -16.61 14.29 -3.38
CA THR A 325 -15.66 14.14 -4.50
C THR A 325 -16.19 13.20 -5.57
N TYR A 326 -16.71 12.03 -5.19
CA TYR A 326 -17.29 11.07 -6.13
C TYR A 326 -18.56 11.60 -6.80
N ALA A 327 -19.44 12.29 -6.05
CA ALA A 327 -20.65 12.90 -6.61
C ALA A 327 -20.32 13.97 -7.67
N ALA A 328 -19.26 14.77 -7.46
CA ALA A 328 -18.78 15.74 -8.43
C ALA A 328 -18.23 15.09 -9.72
N GLN A 329 -17.86 13.81 -9.66
CA GLN A 329 -17.38 13.00 -10.78
C GLN A 329 -18.50 12.20 -11.47
N GLY A 330 -19.75 12.29 -10.99
CA GLY A 330 -20.88 11.55 -11.52
C GLY A 330 -20.86 10.06 -11.15
N GLN A 331 -20.20 9.74 -10.05
CA GLN A 331 -20.00 8.36 -9.56
C GLN A 331 -20.71 8.10 -8.23
#